data_8502b05eca003eb1e3a06e6c9d9a941e
#
_entry.id   8502b05eca003eb1e3a06e6c9d9a941e
#
_cell.length_a   1.000
_cell.length_b   1.000
_cell.length_c   1.000
_cell.angle_alpha   90.00
_cell.angle_beta   90.00
_cell.angle_gamma   90.00
#
_symmetry.space_group_name_H-M   'P 1'
#
loop_
_entity.id
_entity.type
_entity.pdbx_description
1 polymer ?
#
loop_
_entity_poly.entity_id
_entity_poly.type
_entity_poly.pdbx_seq_one_letter_code
_entity_poly.pdbx_strand_id
1 'polypeptide(L)' 'MTRYFFHILDGLELFADELGKSFSNSEEAISQAKCLASELSKAGDFCRSNLVLVVDEHGQRIFECRAS' A
#
# COMPACT_ATOMS: atom_id res chain seq x y z
N MET A 1 -8.17 -17.39 -1.61
CA MET A 1 -7.36 -16.18 -1.74
C MET A 1 -7.89 -15.07 -0.84
N THR A 2 -7.02 -14.25 -0.34
CA THR A 2 -7.38 -13.16 0.55
C THR A 2 -7.27 -11.83 -0.18
N ARG A 3 -8.23 -10.95 0.05
CA ARG A 3 -8.21 -9.62 -0.54
C ARG A 3 -7.44 -8.67 0.37
N TYR A 4 -6.55 -7.90 -0.23
CA TYR A 4 -5.74 -6.91 0.47
C TYR A 4 -5.99 -5.53 -0.13
N PHE A 5 -5.91 -4.52 0.71
CA PHE A 5 -6.15 -3.15 0.31
C PHE A 5 -4.89 -2.33 0.53
N PHE A 6 -4.52 -1.54 -0.46
CA PHE A 6 -3.31 -0.74 -0.44
C PHE A 6 -3.69 0.74 -0.32
N HIS A 7 -3.68 1.23 0.91
CA HIS A 7 -3.97 2.64 1.16
C HIS A 7 -2.68 3.43 1.06
N ILE A 8 -2.78 4.65 0.56
CA ILE A 8 -1.63 5.53 0.41
C ILE A 8 -1.87 6.77 1.26
N LEU A 9 -0.92 7.06 2.15
CA LEU A 9 -0.91 8.29 2.92
C LEU A 9 0.11 9.23 2.30
N ASP A 10 -0.35 10.43 1.90
CA ASP A 10 0.50 11.44 1.29
C ASP A 10 0.36 12.73 2.12
N GLY A 11 1.26 12.91 3.06
CA GLY A 11 1.13 14.03 3.99
C GLY A 11 -0.11 13.87 4.86
N LEU A 12 -1.05 14.79 4.70
CA LEU A 12 -2.31 14.76 5.45
C LEU A 12 -3.45 14.09 4.69
N GLU A 13 -3.18 13.66 3.46
CA GLU A 13 -4.22 13.03 2.64
C GLU A 13 -4.12 11.53 2.67
N LEU A 14 -5.28 10.89 2.72
CA LEU A 14 -5.38 9.44 2.65
C LEU A 14 -6.10 9.05 1.36
N PHE A 15 -5.40 8.27 0.53
CA PHE A 15 -5.97 7.70 -0.68
C PHE A 15 -6.34 6.25 -0.37
N ALA A 16 -7.58 6.03 0.01
CA ALA A 16 -8.04 4.70 0.38
C ALA A 16 -8.31 3.85 -0.85
N ASP A 17 -7.83 2.62 -0.80
CA ASP A 17 -8.12 1.64 -1.84
C ASP A 17 -9.43 0.95 -1.48
N GLU A 18 -10.45 1.17 -2.27
CA GLU A 18 -11.78 0.60 -2.00
C GLU A 18 -12.01 -0.73 -2.71
N LEU A 19 -11.21 -1.02 -3.72
CA LEU A 19 -11.37 -2.24 -4.52
C LEU A 19 -10.54 -3.39 -4.02
N GLY A 20 -9.31 -3.12 -3.66
CA GLY A 20 -8.40 -4.14 -3.22
C GLY A 20 -7.95 -5.07 -4.34
N LYS A 21 -7.15 -6.05 -3.97
CA LYS A 21 -6.66 -7.07 -4.90
C LYS A 21 -6.45 -8.37 -4.13
N SER A 22 -6.77 -9.48 -4.75
CA SER A 22 -6.62 -10.80 -4.13
C SER A 22 -5.25 -11.38 -4.37
N PHE A 23 -4.69 -12.00 -3.33
CA PHE A 23 -3.40 -12.66 -3.40
C PHE A 23 -3.49 -14.02 -2.70
N SER A 24 -2.61 -14.93 -3.07
CA SER A 24 -2.56 -16.27 -2.46
C SER A 24 -2.09 -16.21 -1.01
N ASN A 25 -1.22 -15.27 -0.69
CA ASN A 25 -0.66 -15.12 0.65
C ASN A 25 -0.24 -13.68 0.90
N SER A 26 0.09 -13.37 2.15
CA SER A 26 0.48 -12.01 2.52
C SER A 26 1.82 -11.60 1.94
N GLU A 27 2.72 -12.55 1.69
CA GLU A 27 4.02 -12.24 1.12
C GLU A 27 3.91 -11.62 -0.26
N GLU A 28 2.96 -12.11 -1.07
CA GLU A 28 2.71 -11.54 -2.39
C GLU A 28 2.18 -10.11 -2.28
N ALA A 29 1.29 -9.88 -1.33
CA ALA A 29 0.74 -8.55 -1.10
C ALA A 29 1.85 -7.58 -0.65
N ILE A 30 2.72 -8.02 0.24
CA ILE A 30 3.84 -7.22 0.73
C ILE A 30 4.80 -6.89 -0.41
N SER A 31 5.08 -7.85 -1.27
CA SER A 31 5.93 -7.64 -2.44
C SER A 31 5.32 -6.59 -3.36
N GLN A 32 4.02 -6.64 -3.57
CA GLN A 32 3.30 -5.66 -4.38
C GLN A 32 3.38 -4.28 -3.75
N ALA A 33 3.28 -4.19 -2.42
CA ALA A 33 3.37 -2.92 -1.73
C ALA A 33 4.75 -2.28 -1.91
N LYS A 34 5.80 -3.10 -1.88
CA LYS A 34 7.16 -2.60 -2.10
C LYS A 34 7.34 -2.07 -3.52
N CYS A 35 6.76 -2.75 -4.51
CA CYS A 35 6.79 -2.26 -5.89
C CYS A 35 6.05 -0.93 -6.01
N LEU A 36 4.89 -0.83 -5.40
CA LEU A 36 4.09 0.39 -5.44
C LEU A 36 4.84 1.55 -4.80
N ALA A 37 5.45 1.32 -3.64
CA ALA A 37 6.24 2.34 -2.97
C ALA A 37 7.40 2.81 -3.83
N SER A 38 8.06 1.90 -4.51
CA SER A 38 9.16 2.23 -5.41
C SER A 38 8.69 3.10 -6.57
N GLU A 39 7.55 2.77 -7.16
CA GLU A 39 6.99 3.54 -8.26
C GLU A 39 6.58 4.94 -7.82
N LEU A 40 6.00 5.07 -6.65
CA LEU A 40 5.61 6.37 -6.10
C LEU A 40 6.84 7.24 -5.86
N SER A 41 7.90 6.65 -5.37
CA SER A 41 9.17 7.36 -5.15
C SER A 41 9.74 7.90 -6.45
N LYS A 42 9.63 7.13 -7.53
CA LYS A 42 10.14 7.53 -8.84
C LYS A 42 9.28 8.58 -9.52
N ALA A 43 7.98 8.53 -9.28
CA ALA A 43 7.05 9.44 -9.94
C ALA A 43 7.26 10.90 -9.53
N GLY A 44 7.70 11.13 -8.29
CA GLY A 44 7.97 12.47 -7.81
C GLY A 44 6.74 13.33 -7.57
N ASP A 45 5.54 12.75 -7.72
CA ASP A 45 4.28 13.47 -7.58
C ASP A 45 3.79 13.52 -6.13
N PHE A 46 4.43 12.76 -5.25
CA PHE A 46 4.03 12.66 -3.85
C PHE A 46 5.07 13.30 -2.95
N CYS A 47 4.64 13.75 -1.80
CA CYS A 47 5.58 14.35 -0.87
C CYS A 47 6.39 13.26 -0.15
N ARG A 48 7.40 13.71 0.62
CA ARG A 48 8.38 12.79 1.22
C ARG A 48 7.83 11.86 2.28
N SER A 49 6.64 12.14 2.79
CA SER A 49 6.06 11.35 3.86
C SER A 49 5.06 10.32 3.37
N ASN A 50 5.17 9.91 2.12
CA ASN A 50 4.31 8.89 1.56
C ASN A 50 4.48 7.56 2.29
N LEU A 51 3.34 6.93 2.54
CA LEU A 51 3.30 5.65 3.20
C LEU A 51 2.32 4.75 2.47
N VAL A 52 2.74 3.54 2.15
CA VAL A 52 1.85 2.52 1.60
C VAL A 52 1.47 1.59 2.74
N LEU A 53 0.18 1.51 3.01
CA LEU A 53 -0.36 0.69 4.08
C LEU A 53 -1.16 -0.46 3.50
N VAL A 54 -0.82 -1.68 3.88
CA VAL A 54 -1.53 -2.87 3.42
C VAL A 54 -2.41 -3.40 4.55
N VAL A 55 -3.70 -3.50 4.28
CA VAL A 55 -4.63 -4.11 5.23
C VAL A 55 -5.34 -5.29 4.56
N ASP A 56 -5.76 -6.26 5.35
CA ASP A 56 -6.49 -7.41 4.81
C ASP A 56 -8.00 -7.12 4.76
N GLU A 57 -8.76 -8.12 4.36
CA GLU A 57 -10.21 -7.98 4.23
C GLU A 57 -10.92 -7.80 5.56
N HIS A 58 -10.24 -8.04 6.67
CA HIS A 58 -10.77 -7.84 8.01
C HIS A 58 -10.38 -6.49 8.59
N GLY A 59 -9.66 -5.68 7.80
CA GLY A 59 -9.21 -4.38 8.26
C GLY A 59 -7.95 -4.41 9.11
N GLN A 60 -7.31 -5.57 9.20
CA GLN A 60 -6.10 -5.72 9.99
C GLN A 60 -4.87 -5.26 9.19
N ARG A 61 -4.04 -4.43 9.81
CA ARG A 61 -2.82 -3.96 9.17
C ARG A 61 -1.81 -5.11 9.06
N ILE A 62 -1.39 -5.37 7.82
CA ILE A 62 -0.46 -6.45 7.53
C ILE A 62 0.96 -5.91 7.38
N PHE A 63 1.11 -4.76 6.74
CA PHE A 63 2.43 -4.23 6.39
C PHE A 63 2.32 -2.76 6.06
N GLU A 64 3.41 -2.02 6.29
CA GLU A 64 3.48 -0.63 5.84
C GLU A 64 4.90 -0.35 5.36
N CYS A 65 5.00 0.52 4.37
CA CYS A 65 6.28 0.82 3.73
C CYS A 65 6.30 2.29 3.31
N ARG A 66 7.39 2.96 3.58
CA ARG A 66 7.55 4.35 3.15
C ARG A 66 8.04 4.41 1.71
N ALA A 67 7.48 5.33 0.96
CA ALA A 67 7.84 5.57 -0.43
C ALA A 67 8.82 6.74 -0.53
N SER A 68 9.99 6.58 0.03
CA SER A 68 10.96 7.68 0.01
C SER A 68 12.31 7.24 -0.50
#